data_1158f596db928aaf08f2ca8b5f3482ca
#
_entry.id   1158f596db928aaf08f2ca8b5f3482ca
#
_cell.length_a   1.000
_cell.length_b   1.000
_cell.length_c   1.000
_cell.angle_alpha   90.00
_cell.angle_beta   90.00
_cell.angle_gamma   90.00
#
_symmetry.space_group_name_H-M   'P 1'
#
loop_
_entity.id
_entity.type
_entity.pdbx_description
1 polymer ?
#
loop_
_entity_poly.entity_id
_entity_poly.type
_entity_poly.pdbx_seq_one_letter_code
_entity_poly.pdbx_strand_id
1 'polypeptide(L)'
;MITSKNSSYLARIKPGWKFGALLVLSISLYLIDSWQLLLLSFILSIVLLLSAKVGFKQLRMPLMSLAMILSVVFVLLGLQTDWGNAIVSVLRLLTMCLFAYSVSLTTSFDAMLELFQQVASPLRFIGANPAQIALGLSMTIRFIPELKKVYLEVREAQHARGLGNNPLAVSVPLVIRSLKIADETAEALDARGYDSAPYRR
;
A
#
# COMPACT_ATOMS: atom_id res chain seq x y z
N MET A 1 8.84 6.84 9.56
CA MET A 1 7.77 7.78 9.18
C MET A 1 8.39 8.81 8.25
N ILE A 2 8.37 8.52 6.94
CA ILE A 2 9.01 9.38 5.92
C ILE A 2 7.86 10.08 5.20
N THR A 3 7.37 11.15 5.81
CA THR A 3 6.52 12.12 5.13
C THR A 3 7.42 13.08 4.37
N SER A 4 7.91 12.66 3.22
CA SER A 4 8.44 13.60 2.24
C SER A 4 7.27 14.40 1.70
N LYS A 5 7.11 15.62 2.22
CA LYS A 5 6.19 16.64 1.72
C LYS A 5 6.76 17.18 0.40
N ASN A 6 6.86 16.32 -0.61
CA ASN A 6 7.28 16.74 -1.94
C ASN A 6 6.08 17.29 -2.67
N SER A 7 6.14 18.58 -2.98
CA SER A 7 5.23 19.30 -3.88
C SER A 7 5.44 18.85 -5.34
N SER A 8 5.29 17.55 -5.60
CA SER A 8 5.28 17.00 -6.94
C SER A 8 3.89 17.23 -7.54
N TYR A 9 3.82 17.66 -8.80
CA TYR A 9 2.55 17.78 -9.54
C TYR A 9 1.70 16.50 -9.48
N LEU A 10 2.35 15.34 -9.42
CA LEU A 10 1.71 14.04 -9.25
C LEU A 10 1.00 13.89 -7.89
N ALA A 11 1.44 14.54 -6.83
CA ALA A 11 0.78 14.47 -5.52
C ALA A 11 -0.61 15.14 -5.51
N ARG A 12 -0.89 16.05 -6.46
CA ARG A 12 -2.18 16.74 -6.61
C ARG A 12 -3.27 15.91 -7.31
N ILE A 13 -2.89 14.86 -8.02
CA ILE A 13 -3.84 14.01 -8.74
C ILE A 13 -4.53 13.08 -7.74
N LYS A 14 -5.86 12.96 -7.83
CA LYS A 14 -6.64 12.05 -6.98
C LYS A 14 -6.08 10.62 -7.06
N PRO A 15 -5.92 9.92 -5.94
CA PRO A 15 -5.32 8.58 -5.91
C PRO A 15 -6.01 7.59 -6.86
N GLY A 16 -7.33 7.65 -6.99
CA GLY A 16 -8.11 6.78 -7.86
C GLY A 16 -7.67 6.82 -9.32
N TRP A 17 -7.36 8.01 -9.87
CA TRP A 17 -6.87 8.14 -11.24
C TRP A 17 -5.49 7.52 -11.44
N LYS A 18 -4.62 7.58 -10.44
CA LYS A 18 -3.28 6.97 -10.48
C LYS A 18 -3.37 5.45 -10.51
N PHE A 19 -4.21 4.87 -9.64
CA PHE A 19 -4.45 3.43 -9.61
C PHE A 19 -5.18 2.95 -10.86
N GLY A 20 -6.17 3.72 -11.36
CA GLY A 20 -6.83 3.44 -12.63
C GLY A 20 -5.84 3.46 -13.81
N ALA A 21 -4.98 4.48 -13.89
CA ALA A 21 -3.95 4.57 -14.91
C ALA A 21 -2.94 3.41 -14.83
N LEU A 22 -2.55 3.00 -13.61
CA LEU A 22 -1.67 1.85 -13.40
C LEU A 22 -2.33 0.56 -13.89
N LEU A 23 -3.62 0.36 -13.59
CA LEU A 23 -4.37 -0.81 -14.03
C LEU A 23 -4.50 -0.85 -15.55
N VAL A 24 -4.90 0.26 -16.18
CA VAL A 24 -5.02 0.38 -17.64
C VAL A 24 -3.67 0.15 -18.32
N LEU A 25 -2.59 0.73 -17.81
CA LEU A 25 -1.25 0.56 -18.34
C LEU A 25 -0.78 -0.89 -18.19
N SER A 26 -1.06 -1.54 -17.06
CA SER A 26 -0.72 -2.95 -16.82
C SER A 26 -1.42 -3.87 -17.84
N ILE A 27 -2.73 -3.68 -18.04
CA ILE A 27 -3.50 -4.45 -19.03
C ILE A 27 -3.00 -4.16 -20.46
N SER A 28 -2.77 -2.88 -20.79
CA SER A 28 -2.27 -2.46 -22.09
C SER A 28 -0.91 -3.09 -22.40
N LEU A 29 0.03 -3.09 -21.45
CA LEU A 29 1.35 -3.71 -21.63
C LEU A 29 1.29 -5.23 -21.78
N TYR A 30 0.26 -5.86 -21.27
CA TYR A 30 0.06 -7.31 -21.41
C TYR A 30 -0.53 -7.67 -22.78
N LEU A 31 -1.48 -6.86 -23.27
CA LEU A 31 -2.19 -7.11 -24.54
C LEU A 31 -1.39 -6.72 -25.78
N ILE A 32 -0.42 -5.83 -25.63
CA ILE A 32 0.33 -5.28 -26.75
C ILE A 32 1.72 -5.90 -26.82
N ASP A 33 1.98 -6.67 -27.86
CA ASP A 33 3.29 -7.29 -28.12
C ASP A 33 4.25 -6.41 -28.95
N SER A 34 3.89 -5.15 -29.24
CA SER A 34 4.74 -4.26 -30.01
C SER A 34 5.87 -3.69 -29.14
N TRP A 35 7.12 -3.96 -29.53
CA TRP A 35 8.31 -3.49 -28.83
C TRP A 35 8.44 -1.95 -28.76
N GLN A 36 7.90 -1.25 -29.74
CA GLN A 36 7.91 0.23 -29.79
C GLN A 36 7.08 0.85 -28.67
N LEU A 37 5.87 0.32 -28.39
CA LEU A 37 5.01 0.78 -27.32
C LEU A 37 5.59 0.42 -25.94
N LEU A 38 6.31 -0.68 -25.85
CA LEU A 38 7.01 -1.09 -24.64
C LEU A 38 8.15 -0.13 -24.30
N LEU A 39 8.95 0.29 -25.27
CA LEU A 39 9.98 1.31 -25.10
C LEU A 39 9.38 2.68 -24.72
N LEU A 40 8.30 3.08 -25.36
CA LEU A 40 7.62 4.33 -25.04
C LEU A 40 7.10 4.33 -23.58
N SER A 41 6.46 3.24 -23.15
CA SER A 41 5.97 3.09 -21.78
C SER A 41 7.10 3.04 -20.75
N PHE A 42 8.25 2.45 -21.10
CA PHE A 42 9.45 2.45 -20.26
C PHE A 42 10.00 3.86 -20.07
N ILE A 43 10.14 4.63 -21.16
CA ILE A 43 10.57 6.03 -21.07
C ILE A 43 9.59 6.84 -20.23
N LEU A 44 8.29 6.65 -20.44
CA LEU A 44 7.25 7.32 -19.67
C LEU A 44 7.37 7.00 -18.16
N SER A 45 7.62 5.73 -17.80
CA SER A 45 7.79 5.33 -16.41
C SER A 45 9.00 5.99 -15.74
N ILE A 46 10.12 6.14 -16.48
CA ILE A 46 11.30 6.86 -16.01
C ILE A 46 11.00 8.34 -15.79
N VAL A 47 10.34 8.98 -16.76
CA VAL A 47 9.96 10.41 -16.65
C VAL A 47 9.06 10.65 -15.42
N LEU A 48 8.09 9.75 -15.18
CA LEU A 48 7.21 9.82 -14.01
C LEU A 48 8.01 9.63 -12.71
N LEU A 49 8.95 8.70 -12.67
CA LEU A 49 9.81 8.47 -11.52
C LEU A 49 10.68 9.69 -11.21
N LEU A 50 11.27 10.30 -12.23
CA LEU A 50 12.08 11.51 -12.08
C LEU A 50 11.24 12.72 -11.63
N SER A 51 9.99 12.82 -12.11
CA SER A 51 9.06 13.88 -11.71
C SER A 51 8.61 13.77 -10.25
N ALA A 52 8.74 12.61 -9.63
CA ALA A 52 8.46 12.38 -8.22
C ALA A 52 9.46 13.08 -7.27
N LYS A 53 10.57 13.63 -7.81
CA LYS A 53 11.62 14.39 -7.06
C LYS A 53 12.10 13.69 -5.78
N VAL A 54 12.20 12.37 -5.81
CA VAL A 54 12.69 11.59 -4.67
C VAL A 54 14.21 11.59 -4.65
N GLY A 55 14.80 11.73 -3.47
CA GLY A 55 16.27 11.74 -3.32
C GLY A 55 16.91 10.46 -3.85
N PHE A 56 17.94 10.61 -4.69
CA PHE A 56 18.65 9.51 -5.35
C PHE A 56 19.12 8.40 -4.39
N LYS A 57 19.45 8.75 -3.15
CA LYS A 57 19.83 7.78 -2.10
C LYS A 57 18.69 6.84 -1.71
N GLN A 58 17.43 7.31 -1.74
CA GLN A 58 16.26 6.50 -1.39
C GLN A 58 15.86 5.56 -2.54
N LEU A 59 16.19 5.93 -3.78
CA LEU A 59 15.91 5.13 -4.97
C LEU A 59 16.93 3.99 -5.15
N ARG A 60 18.17 4.19 -4.74
CA ARG A 60 19.27 3.26 -5.04
C ARG A 60 19.04 1.85 -4.47
N MET A 61 18.63 1.75 -3.21
CA MET A 61 18.41 0.44 -2.57
C MET A 61 17.30 -0.38 -3.24
N PRO A 62 16.06 0.14 -3.42
CA PRO A 62 14.99 -0.62 -4.06
C PRO A 62 15.26 -0.89 -5.55
N LEU A 63 15.93 0.01 -6.27
CA LEU A 63 16.31 -0.24 -7.67
C LEU A 63 17.39 -1.33 -7.78
N MET A 64 18.33 -1.37 -6.85
CA MET A 64 19.37 -2.40 -6.83
C MET A 64 18.79 -3.79 -6.52
N SER A 65 17.85 -3.88 -5.56
CA SER A 65 17.17 -5.14 -5.27
C SER A 65 16.27 -5.58 -6.44
N LEU A 66 15.59 -4.65 -7.11
CA LEU A 66 14.82 -4.92 -8.30
C LEU A 66 15.70 -5.42 -9.44
N ALA A 67 16.83 -4.76 -9.71
CA ALA A 67 17.78 -5.17 -10.74
C ALA A 67 18.34 -6.58 -10.47
N MET A 68 18.65 -6.91 -9.22
CA MET A 68 19.09 -8.24 -8.82
C MET A 68 18.04 -9.30 -9.12
N ILE A 69 16.78 -9.07 -8.73
CA ILE A 69 15.67 -10.00 -8.99
C ILE A 69 15.45 -10.15 -10.50
N LEU A 70 15.42 -9.04 -11.24
CA LEU A 70 15.21 -9.08 -12.69
C LEU A 70 16.36 -9.78 -13.43
N SER A 71 17.60 -9.69 -12.93
CA SER A 71 18.73 -10.42 -13.52
C SER A 71 18.57 -11.93 -13.38
N VAL A 72 18.10 -12.41 -12.23
CA VAL A 72 17.79 -13.83 -12.03
C VAL A 72 16.65 -14.29 -12.96
N VAL A 73 15.57 -13.50 -13.03
CA VAL A 73 14.43 -13.78 -13.92
C VAL A 73 14.87 -13.81 -15.38
N PHE A 74 15.75 -12.90 -15.80
CA PHE A 74 16.30 -12.83 -17.16
C PHE A 74 17.03 -14.13 -17.53
N VAL A 75 17.91 -14.59 -16.66
CA VAL A 75 18.68 -15.82 -16.88
C VAL A 75 17.74 -17.04 -16.95
N LEU A 76 16.77 -17.15 -16.03
CA LEU A 76 15.82 -18.26 -16.02
C LEU A 76 14.96 -18.29 -17.28
N LEU A 77 14.42 -17.14 -17.71
CA LEU A 77 13.61 -17.05 -18.92
C LEU A 77 14.45 -17.31 -20.18
N GLY A 78 15.68 -16.79 -20.24
CA GLY A 78 16.59 -17.05 -21.36
C GLY A 78 16.95 -18.52 -21.57
N LEU A 79 17.03 -19.29 -20.47
CA LEU A 79 17.27 -20.73 -20.51
C LEU A 79 16.03 -21.55 -20.89
N GLN A 80 14.82 -21.05 -20.62
CA GLN A 80 13.56 -21.78 -20.88
C GLN A 80 12.94 -21.44 -22.23
N THR A 81 13.17 -20.21 -22.72
CA THR A 81 12.54 -19.70 -23.95
C THR A 81 13.65 -19.19 -24.88
N ASP A 82 13.41 -18.14 -25.61
CA ASP A 82 14.40 -17.43 -26.41
C ASP A 82 14.90 -16.19 -25.69
N TRP A 83 16.18 -15.86 -25.86
CA TRP A 83 16.80 -14.65 -25.29
C TRP A 83 16.09 -13.36 -25.67
N GLY A 84 15.50 -13.31 -26.89
CA GLY A 84 14.69 -12.18 -27.35
C GLY A 84 13.43 -11.99 -26.51
N ASN A 85 12.70 -13.05 -26.26
CA ASN A 85 11.48 -13.04 -25.45
C ASN A 85 11.78 -12.74 -23.98
N ALA A 86 12.95 -13.20 -23.48
CA ALA A 86 13.41 -12.91 -22.13
C ALA A 86 13.65 -11.39 -21.93
N ILE A 87 14.28 -10.72 -22.91
CA ILE A 87 14.49 -9.25 -22.87
C ILE A 87 13.16 -8.51 -22.81
N VAL A 88 12.21 -8.86 -23.67
CA VAL A 88 10.88 -8.22 -23.73
C VAL A 88 10.14 -8.41 -22.41
N SER A 89 10.16 -9.61 -21.85
CA SER A 89 9.49 -9.94 -20.58
C SER A 89 10.09 -9.18 -19.39
N VAL A 90 11.41 -9.13 -19.31
CA VAL A 90 12.10 -8.40 -18.24
C VAL A 90 11.89 -6.90 -18.36
N LEU A 91 11.91 -6.36 -19.59
CA LEU A 91 11.64 -4.94 -19.80
C LEU A 91 10.19 -4.58 -19.44
N ARG A 92 9.23 -5.46 -19.73
CA ARG A 92 7.82 -5.32 -19.33
C ARG A 92 7.69 -5.29 -17.81
N LEU A 93 8.29 -6.24 -17.11
CA LEU A 93 8.30 -6.29 -15.64
C LEU A 93 8.96 -5.06 -15.03
N LEU A 94 10.12 -4.64 -15.55
CA LEU A 94 10.81 -3.44 -15.10
C LEU A 94 9.93 -2.21 -15.23
N THR A 95 9.27 -2.03 -16.38
CA THR A 95 8.37 -0.91 -16.64
C THR A 95 7.21 -0.87 -15.64
N MET A 96 6.57 -2.02 -15.41
CA MET A 96 5.47 -2.11 -14.43
C MET A 96 5.94 -1.81 -13.00
N CYS A 97 7.09 -2.35 -12.59
CA CYS A 97 7.65 -2.09 -11.26
C CYS A 97 8.02 -0.62 -11.06
N LEU A 98 8.64 0.03 -12.05
CA LEU A 98 8.97 1.45 -11.97
C LEU A 98 7.72 2.33 -11.90
N PHE A 99 6.68 1.99 -12.66
CA PHE A 99 5.42 2.71 -12.64
C PHE A 99 4.70 2.54 -11.28
N ALA A 100 4.59 1.31 -10.78
CA ALA A 100 4.03 1.02 -9.46
C ALA A 100 4.79 1.73 -8.34
N TYR A 101 6.12 1.74 -8.43
CA TYR A 101 6.99 2.43 -7.48
C TYR A 101 6.78 3.95 -7.50
N SER A 102 6.64 4.56 -8.68
CA SER A 102 6.35 6.00 -8.81
C SER A 102 5.01 6.38 -8.18
N VAL A 103 3.97 5.54 -8.36
CA VAL A 103 2.65 5.72 -7.73
C VAL A 103 2.74 5.59 -6.21
N SER A 104 3.47 4.59 -5.72
CA SER A 104 3.69 4.37 -4.29
C SER A 104 4.38 5.55 -3.60
N LEU A 105 5.40 6.13 -4.24
CA LEU A 105 6.13 7.30 -3.72
C LEU A 105 5.30 8.60 -3.72
N THR A 106 4.35 8.72 -4.63
CA THR A 106 3.53 9.93 -4.79
C THR A 106 2.16 9.84 -4.10
N THR A 107 1.84 8.71 -3.46
CA THR A 107 0.56 8.49 -2.79
C THR A 107 0.78 8.33 -1.29
N SER A 108 0.17 9.18 -0.47
CA SER A 108 0.23 9.02 0.97
C SER A 108 -0.65 7.86 1.44
N PHE A 109 -0.32 7.29 2.59
CA PHE A 109 -1.11 6.23 3.19
C PHE A 109 -2.56 6.66 3.45
N ASP A 110 -2.77 7.90 3.91
CA ASP A 110 -4.10 8.46 4.17
C ASP A 110 -4.93 8.57 2.88
N ALA A 111 -4.30 9.00 1.78
CA ALA A 111 -4.96 9.08 0.47
C ALA A 111 -5.30 7.68 -0.09
N MET A 112 -4.52 6.67 0.23
CA MET A 112 -4.80 5.27 -0.13
C MET A 112 -6.00 4.73 0.65
N LEU A 113 -6.09 5.05 1.95
CA LEU A 113 -7.24 4.69 2.78
C LEU A 113 -8.54 5.37 2.31
N GLU A 114 -8.48 6.65 1.94
CA GLU A 114 -9.62 7.37 1.37
C GLU A 114 -10.10 6.72 0.06
N LEU A 115 -9.18 6.27 -0.78
CA LEU A 115 -9.52 5.52 -1.99
C LEU A 115 -10.22 4.20 -1.65
N PHE A 116 -9.75 3.45 -0.66
CA PHE A 116 -10.40 2.24 -0.20
C PHE A 116 -11.84 2.49 0.26
N GLN A 117 -12.09 3.58 0.98
CA GLN A 117 -13.44 3.98 1.39
C GLN A 117 -14.34 4.25 0.18
N GLN A 118 -13.82 4.93 -0.85
CA GLN A 118 -14.57 5.22 -2.07
C GLN A 118 -14.89 3.94 -2.86
N VAL A 119 -13.91 3.03 -2.99
CA VAL A 119 -14.08 1.74 -3.68
C VAL A 119 -14.96 0.77 -2.89
N ALA A 120 -14.98 0.86 -1.57
CA ALA A 120 -15.88 0.06 -0.72
C ALA A 120 -17.33 0.58 -0.73
N SER A 121 -17.57 1.82 -1.18
CA SER A 121 -18.92 2.40 -1.19
C SER A 121 -19.95 1.62 -2.04
N PRO A 122 -19.64 1.04 -3.22
CA PRO A 122 -20.58 0.22 -3.98
C PRO A 122 -20.94 -1.13 -3.34
N LEU A 123 -20.22 -1.58 -2.29
CA LEU A 123 -20.63 -2.77 -1.51
C LEU A 123 -21.99 -2.59 -0.81
N ARG A 124 -22.57 -1.38 -0.84
CA ARG A 124 -23.97 -1.14 -0.43
C ARG A 124 -24.97 -2.08 -1.12
N PHE A 125 -24.70 -2.46 -2.36
CA PHE A 125 -25.59 -3.35 -3.13
C PHE A 125 -25.59 -4.81 -2.62
N ILE A 126 -24.62 -5.20 -1.80
CA ILE A 126 -24.47 -6.56 -1.23
C ILE A 126 -25.11 -6.64 0.18
N GLY A 127 -25.88 -5.61 0.61
CA GLY A 127 -26.56 -5.60 1.91
C GLY A 127 -25.68 -5.13 3.07
N ALA A 128 -24.48 -4.68 2.83
CA ALA A 128 -23.60 -4.11 3.86
C ALA A 128 -24.08 -2.70 4.23
N ASN A 129 -24.19 -2.41 5.52
CA ASN A 129 -24.54 -1.08 6.00
C ASN A 129 -23.35 -0.12 5.81
N PRO A 130 -23.46 0.90 4.92
CA PRO A 130 -22.34 1.78 4.63
C PRO A 130 -21.91 2.65 5.82
N ALA A 131 -22.83 2.92 6.75
CA ALA A 131 -22.50 3.64 7.97
C ALA A 131 -21.60 2.81 8.87
N GLN A 132 -21.82 1.50 8.96
CA GLN A 132 -20.97 0.57 9.71
C GLN A 132 -19.58 0.45 9.10
N ILE A 133 -19.49 0.33 7.76
CA ILE A 133 -18.20 0.28 7.05
C ILE A 133 -17.43 1.58 7.24
N ALA A 134 -18.09 2.73 7.09
CA ALA A 134 -17.45 4.03 7.28
C ALA A 134 -16.97 4.22 8.71
N LEU A 135 -17.77 3.79 9.71
CA LEU A 135 -17.39 3.82 11.11
C LEU A 135 -16.17 2.92 11.36
N GLY A 136 -16.22 1.65 10.93
CA GLY A 136 -15.12 0.71 11.11
C GLY A 136 -13.81 1.20 10.49
N LEU A 137 -13.87 1.76 9.27
CA LEU A 137 -12.69 2.32 8.61
C LEU A 137 -12.17 3.56 9.35
N SER A 138 -13.03 4.47 9.78
CA SER A 138 -12.63 5.66 10.53
C SER A 138 -12.00 5.31 11.87
N MET A 139 -12.55 4.32 12.57
CA MET A 139 -11.99 3.77 13.82
C MET A 139 -10.64 3.11 13.58
N THR A 140 -10.50 2.31 12.51
CA THR A 140 -9.22 1.67 12.17
C THR A 140 -8.10 2.70 11.98
N ILE A 141 -8.37 3.79 11.23
CA ILE A 141 -7.39 4.87 11.03
C ILE A 141 -7.00 5.53 12.35
N ARG A 142 -7.98 5.77 13.22
CA ARG A 142 -7.76 6.36 14.53
C ARG A 142 -6.94 5.47 15.46
N PHE A 143 -7.16 4.16 15.40
CA PHE A 143 -6.46 3.20 16.28
C PHE A 143 -5.02 2.92 15.87
N ILE A 144 -4.64 3.10 14.59
CA ILE A 144 -3.25 2.90 14.15
C ILE A 144 -2.23 3.66 15.01
N PRO A 145 -2.35 4.99 15.21
CA PRO A 145 -1.41 5.72 16.06
C PRO A 145 -1.51 5.35 17.54
N GLU A 146 -2.69 4.98 18.03
CA GLU A 146 -2.93 4.55 19.41
C GLU A 146 -2.27 3.20 19.71
N LEU A 147 -2.52 2.20 18.84
CA LEU A 147 -1.86 0.89 18.95
C LEU A 147 -0.33 1.00 18.83
N LYS A 148 0.17 1.94 18.04
CA LYS A 148 1.60 2.21 17.98
C LYS A 148 2.16 2.71 19.32
N LYS A 149 1.46 3.56 20.04
CA LYS A 149 1.85 4.00 21.38
C LYS A 149 1.85 2.82 22.36
N VAL A 150 0.77 2.04 22.38
CA VAL A 150 0.64 0.85 23.20
C VAL A 150 1.77 -0.15 22.94
N TYR A 151 2.11 -0.37 21.66
CA TYR A 151 3.25 -1.22 21.29
C TYR A 151 4.58 -0.72 21.87
N LEU A 152 4.85 0.57 21.79
CA LEU A 152 6.08 1.16 22.33
C LEU A 152 6.14 1.00 23.85
N GLU A 153 5.05 1.29 24.58
CA GLU A 153 4.95 1.13 26.03
C GLU A 153 5.17 -0.33 26.45
N VAL A 154 4.49 -1.26 25.77
CA VAL A 154 4.65 -2.70 26.05
C VAL A 154 6.09 -3.14 25.80
N ARG A 155 6.68 -2.71 24.70
CA ARG A 155 8.05 -3.04 24.36
C ARG A 155 9.05 -2.50 25.39
N GLU A 156 8.88 -1.27 25.83
CA GLU A 156 9.72 -0.67 26.88
C GLU A 156 9.60 -1.43 28.20
N ALA A 157 8.36 -1.75 28.60
CA ALA A 157 8.11 -2.53 29.81
C ALA A 157 8.73 -3.94 29.75
N GLN A 158 8.67 -4.63 28.61
CA GLN A 158 9.28 -5.94 28.43
C GLN A 158 10.81 -5.84 28.33
N HIS A 159 11.33 -4.77 27.75
CA HIS A 159 12.77 -4.52 27.74
C HIS A 159 13.32 -4.33 29.16
N ALA A 160 12.63 -3.60 30.03
CA ALA A 160 12.99 -3.44 31.44
C ALA A 160 12.98 -4.78 32.22
N ARG A 161 12.20 -5.77 31.76
CA ARG A 161 12.15 -7.13 32.30
C ARG A 161 13.20 -8.08 31.67
N GLY A 162 14.07 -7.60 30.80
CA GLY A 162 15.05 -8.41 30.06
C GLY A 162 14.46 -9.24 28.92
N LEU A 163 13.17 -9.07 28.58
CA LEU A 163 12.44 -9.84 27.57
C LEU A 163 12.23 -9.08 26.25
N GLY A 164 12.92 -7.95 26.05
CA GLY A 164 12.71 -7.05 24.90
C GLY A 164 12.97 -7.67 23.51
N ASN A 165 13.74 -8.75 23.44
CA ASN A 165 14.03 -9.48 22.21
C ASN A 165 13.10 -10.69 21.98
N ASN A 166 12.20 -10.98 22.91
CA ASN A 166 11.25 -12.08 22.78
C ASN A 166 9.94 -11.56 22.14
N PRO A 167 9.62 -11.93 20.90
CA PRO A 167 8.41 -11.43 20.21
C PRO A 167 7.12 -11.86 20.92
N LEU A 168 7.07 -13.04 21.53
CA LEU A 168 5.89 -13.52 22.26
C LEU A 168 5.65 -12.71 23.53
N ALA A 169 6.69 -12.30 24.24
CA ALA A 169 6.57 -11.48 25.44
C ALA A 169 5.99 -10.10 25.16
N VAL A 170 6.17 -9.57 23.94
CA VAL A 170 5.59 -8.31 23.50
C VAL A 170 4.19 -8.50 22.90
N SER A 171 3.99 -9.57 22.12
CA SER A 171 2.72 -9.79 21.41
C SER A 171 1.54 -10.08 22.34
N VAL A 172 1.72 -10.90 23.37
CA VAL A 172 0.63 -11.27 24.28
C VAL A 172 0.04 -10.05 25.01
N PRO A 173 0.82 -9.20 25.70
CA PRO A 173 0.28 -8.00 26.32
C PRO A 173 -0.30 -6.99 25.32
N LEU A 174 0.27 -6.92 24.11
CA LEU A 174 -0.24 -6.05 23.05
C LEU A 174 -1.65 -6.47 22.63
N VAL A 175 -1.86 -7.78 22.38
CA VAL A 175 -3.19 -8.31 22.02
C VAL A 175 -4.21 -8.06 23.14
N ILE A 176 -3.84 -8.33 24.39
CA ILE A 176 -4.74 -8.12 25.53
C ILE A 176 -5.14 -6.63 25.63
N ARG A 177 -4.18 -5.71 25.53
CA ARG A 177 -4.48 -4.28 25.54
C ARG A 177 -5.33 -3.84 24.34
N SER A 178 -5.07 -4.40 23.15
CA SER A 178 -5.85 -4.09 21.95
C SER A 178 -7.31 -4.53 22.08
N LEU A 179 -7.56 -5.72 22.66
CA LEU A 179 -8.91 -6.19 22.94
C LEU A 179 -9.62 -5.29 23.96
N LYS A 180 -8.92 -4.88 25.02
CA LYS A 180 -9.47 -3.96 26.00
C LYS A 180 -9.87 -2.62 25.40
N ILE A 181 -9.04 -2.04 24.53
CA ILE A 181 -9.37 -0.80 23.78
C ILE A 181 -10.61 -1.01 22.89
N ALA A 182 -10.73 -2.19 22.27
CA ALA A 182 -11.90 -2.51 21.44
C ALA A 182 -13.17 -2.59 22.29
N ASP A 183 -13.13 -3.24 23.45
CA ASP A 183 -14.28 -3.35 24.38
C ASP A 183 -14.69 -1.96 24.91
N GLU A 184 -13.74 -1.17 25.40
CA GLU A 184 -14.00 0.21 25.86
C GLU A 184 -14.60 1.08 24.76
N THR A 185 -14.18 0.85 23.51
CA THR A 185 -14.73 1.58 22.35
C THR A 185 -16.15 1.14 22.02
N ALA A 186 -16.42 -0.17 22.10
CA ALA A 186 -17.76 -0.72 21.89
C ALA A 186 -18.74 -0.18 22.95
N GLU A 187 -18.37 -0.22 24.22
CA GLU A 187 -19.18 0.35 25.31
C GLU A 187 -19.44 1.85 25.11
N ALA A 188 -18.42 2.60 24.66
CA ALA A 188 -18.58 4.03 24.38
C ALA A 188 -19.52 4.31 23.19
N LEU A 189 -19.56 3.42 22.19
CA LEU A 189 -20.49 3.52 21.06
C LEU A 189 -21.93 3.19 21.48
N ASP A 190 -22.10 2.14 22.27
CA ASP A 190 -23.40 1.75 22.83
C ASP A 190 -23.97 2.86 23.72
N ALA A 191 -23.15 3.47 24.58
CA ALA A 191 -23.56 4.60 25.42
C ALA A 191 -23.97 5.84 24.61
N ARG A 192 -23.49 5.99 23.35
CA ARG A 192 -23.91 7.05 22.41
C ARG A 192 -25.11 6.68 21.58
N GLY A 193 -25.72 5.51 21.82
CA GLY A 193 -26.90 5.04 21.10
C GLY A 193 -26.61 4.61 19.65
N TYR A 194 -25.37 4.15 19.38
CA TYR A 194 -25.07 3.61 18.05
C TYR A 194 -25.72 2.23 17.90
N ASP A 195 -26.82 2.20 17.15
CA ASP A 195 -27.52 0.96 16.83
C ASP A 195 -26.85 0.27 15.63
N SER A 196 -26.36 -0.95 15.85
CA SER A 196 -25.78 -1.81 14.82
C SER A 196 -26.85 -2.49 13.96
N ALA A 197 -28.15 -2.28 14.26
CA ALA A 197 -29.25 -2.88 13.51
C ALA A 197 -29.24 -2.43 12.03
N PRO A 198 -29.52 -3.34 11.09
CA PRO A 198 -29.64 -2.98 9.70
C PRO A 198 -30.77 -1.96 9.56
N TYR A 199 -30.50 -0.82 8.90
CA TYR A 199 -31.49 0.23 8.62
C TYR A 199 -32.68 -0.40 7.92
N ARG A 200 -33.74 -0.69 8.67
CA ARG A 200 -35.05 -1.05 8.12
C ARG A 200 -35.63 0.21 7.47
N ARG A 201 -35.75 0.17 6.15
CA ARG A 201 -36.61 1.10 5.40
C ARG A 201 -38.06 0.75 5.63
#